data_170ba9311dea91e374b90ecaa79c085d
#
_entry.id   170ba9311dea91e374b90ecaa79c085d
#
_cell.length_a   1.000
_cell.length_b   1.000
_cell.length_c   1.000
_cell.angle_alpha   90.00
_cell.angle_beta   90.00
_cell.angle_gamma   90.00
#
_symmetry.space_group_name_H-M   'P 1'
#
loop_
_entity.id
_entity.type
_entity.pdbx_description
1 polymer ?
#
loop_
_entity_poly.entity_id
_entity_poly.type
_entity_poly.pdbx_seq_one_letter_code
_entity_poly.pdbx_strand_id
1 'polypeptide(L)'
;MYKVMLVEDDRMVQAINKQYVEKVSGFEVTAVTESYQEALDQLAEDHFDLLLIDDHLDDFQSPGMQLVEYLATRDQHPGVIMLTAQNAKSAIQKGLNLGVQDYILKPFTFERLESSLLRFKKERELLNQEEEIDQDILDQLYGYPDDLGADNRLAESANMEMSDSIEKGLTFSTMEVIAASIESQDCESFTIPQITQKSQLSHVTVRKYIHYLVKKGYLKTFQYYGTTGRPTIHYQQVHPLDRSL
;
A
#
# COMPACT_ATOMS: atom_id res chain seq x y z
N MET A 1 4.56 -21.81 0.70
CA MET A 1 5.78 -21.13 1.14
C MET A 1 6.32 -20.36 -0.04
N TYR A 2 6.56 -19.07 0.13
CA TYR A 2 7.03 -18.21 -0.95
C TYR A 2 8.56 -18.32 -1.09
N LYS A 3 9.02 -18.66 -2.28
CA LYS A 3 10.45 -18.74 -2.61
C LYS A 3 11.01 -17.34 -2.86
N VAL A 4 12.01 -16.97 -2.10
CA VAL A 4 12.65 -15.65 -2.21
C VAL A 4 14.08 -15.78 -2.74
N MET A 5 14.43 -14.95 -3.72
CA MET A 5 15.81 -14.73 -4.13
C MET A 5 16.30 -13.41 -3.56
N LEU A 6 17.49 -13.42 -2.93
CA LEU A 6 18.21 -12.23 -2.52
C LEU A 6 19.28 -11.91 -3.57
N VAL A 7 19.34 -10.65 -3.99
CA VAL A 7 20.35 -10.12 -4.91
C VAL A 7 21.07 -8.99 -4.18
N GLU A 8 22.24 -9.28 -3.61
CA GLU A 8 23.01 -8.40 -2.73
C GLU A 8 24.48 -8.84 -2.78
N ASP A 9 25.43 -7.95 -2.97
CA ASP A 9 26.87 -8.27 -3.10
C ASP A 9 27.60 -8.32 -1.75
N ASP A 10 27.09 -7.65 -0.71
CA ASP A 10 27.66 -7.69 0.64
C ASP A 10 27.17 -8.93 1.41
N ARG A 11 28.09 -9.87 1.68
CA ARG A 11 27.80 -11.13 2.40
C ARG A 11 27.25 -10.92 3.81
N MET A 12 27.62 -9.83 4.49
CA MET A 12 27.08 -9.53 5.82
C MET A 12 25.62 -9.08 5.71
N VAL A 13 25.33 -8.23 4.74
CA VAL A 13 23.95 -7.77 4.46
C VAL A 13 23.08 -8.92 3.98
N GLN A 14 23.59 -9.81 3.11
CA GLN A 14 22.91 -11.05 2.73
C GLN A 14 22.48 -11.87 3.94
N ALA A 15 23.40 -12.11 4.89
CA ALA A 15 23.09 -12.91 6.08
C ALA A 15 22.00 -12.26 6.95
N ILE A 16 22.03 -10.94 7.12
CA ILE A 16 21.02 -10.19 7.86
C ILE A 16 19.67 -10.23 7.14
N ASN A 17 19.64 -9.94 5.85
CA ASN A 17 18.43 -9.93 5.05
C ASN A 17 17.79 -11.32 4.99
N LYS A 18 18.60 -12.37 4.84
CA LYS A 18 18.13 -13.77 4.91
C LYS A 18 17.47 -14.06 6.26
N GLN A 19 18.11 -13.72 7.38
CA GLN A 19 17.50 -13.89 8.70
C GLN A 19 16.19 -13.12 8.86
N TYR A 20 16.11 -11.92 8.31
CA TYR A 20 14.88 -11.12 8.39
C TYR A 20 13.74 -11.77 7.59
N VAL A 21 14.01 -12.21 6.36
CA VAL A 21 13.02 -12.89 5.53
C VAL A 21 12.52 -14.18 6.19
N GLU A 22 13.42 -15.03 6.68
CA GLU A 22 13.10 -16.34 7.26
C GLU A 22 12.41 -16.26 8.63
N LYS A 23 12.48 -15.11 9.32
CA LYS A 23 11.67 -14.86 10.52
C LYS A 23 10.19 -14.66 10.18
N VAL A 24 9.86 -14.26 8.96
CA VAL A 24 8.48 -14.02 8.56
C VAL A 24 7.86 -15.32 8.07
N SER A 25 6.82 -15.78 8.76
CA SER A 25 6.17 -17.05 8.43
C SER A 25 5.62 -17.07 7.01
N GLY A 26 6.00 -18.08 6.25
CA GLY A 26 5.55 -18.31 4.88
C GLY A 26 6.58 -17.95 3.81
N PHE A 27 7.77 -17.44 4.20
CA PHE A 27 8.86 -17.12 3.29
C PHE A 27 10.09 -17.98 3.53
N GLU A 28 10.81 -18.29 2.46
CA GLU A 28 12.06 -19.04 2.47
C GLU A 28 13.03 -18.44 1.44
N VAL A 29 14.27 -18.17 1.83
CA VAL A 29 15.31 -17.72 0.91
C VAL A 29 15.94 -18.96 0.28
N THR A 30 15.58 -19.21 -0.99
CA THR A 30 16.03 -20.39 -1.75
C THR A 30 17.24 -20.10 -2.63
N ALA A 31 17.54 -18.84 -2.94
CA ALA A 31 18.73 -18.41 -3.66
C ALA A 31 19.27 -17.09 -3.10
N VAL A 32 20.59 -16.95 -3.15
CA VAL A 32 21.33 -15.71 -2.86
C VAL A 32 22.35 -15.52 -3.99
N THR A 33 22.35 -14.37 -4.62
CA THR A 33 23.23 -14.01 -5.74
C THR A 33 23.96 -12.72 -5.44
N GLU A 34 25.21 -12.63 -5.90
CA GLU A 34 26.09 -11.49 -5.64
C GLU A 34 26.11 -10.50 -6.84
N SER A 35 25.55 -10.89 -7.99
CA SER A 35 25.59 -10.10 -9.21
C SER A 35 24.33 -10.21 -10.07
N TYR A 36 24.19 -9.25 -10.99
CA TYR A 36 23.14 -9.26 -12.01
C TYR A 36 23.15 -10.54 -12.85
N GLN A 37 24.36 -11.01 -13.28
CA GLN A 37 24.47 -12.18 -14.13
C GLN A 37 24.06 -13.45 -13.39
N GLU A 38 24.51 -13.64 -12.16
CA GLU A 38 24.10 -14.78 -11.33
C GLU A 38 22.58 -14.79 -11.10
N ALA A 39 21.97 -13.60 -10.90
CA ALA A 39 20.53 -13.50 -10.76
C ALA A 39 19.80 -13.95 -12.03
N LEU A 40 20.28 -13.59 -13.22
CA LEU A 40 19.74 -14.06 -14.49
C LEU A 40 19.86 -15.57 -14.66
N ASP A 41 21.02 -16.15 -14.30
CA ASP A 41 21.26 -17.58 -14.39
C ASP A 41 20.30 -18.35 -13.48
N GLN A 42 20.11 -17.88 -12.24
CA GLN A 42 19.14 -18.47 -11.30
C GLN A 42 17.67 -18.33 -11.78
N LEU A 43 17.31 -17.20 -12.37
CA LEU A 43 15.98 -16.98 -12.96
C LEU A 43 15.72 -17.88 -14.20
N ALA A 44 16.76 -18.36 -14.83
CA ALA A 44 16.64 -19.31 -15.95
C ALA A 44 16.45 -20.77 -15.46
N GLU A 45 16.93 -21.09 -14.27
CA GLU A 45 16.93 -22.45 -13.71
C GLU A 45 15.77 -22.72 -12.75
N ASP A 46 15.33 -21.74 -11.98
CA ASP A 46 14.29 -21.90 -10.95
C ASP A 46 13.25 -20.77 -11.01
N HIS A 47 12.16 -21.00 -10.34
CA HIS A 47 11.05 -20.05 -10.21
C HIS A 47 11.02 -19.45 -8.80
N PHE A 48 10.92 -18.12 -8.72
CA PHE A 48 10.84 -17.37 -7.49
C PHE A 48 9.52 -16.58 -7.43
N ASP A 49 8.96 -16.47 -6.23
CA ASP A 49 7.77 -15.66 -5.99
C ASP A 49 8.12 -14.19 -5.76
N LEU A 50 9.28 -13.94 -5.15
CA LEU A 50 9.73 -12.62 -4.74
C LEU A 50 11.25 -12.47 -4.90
N LEU A 51 11.66 -11.31 -5.39
CA LEU A 51 13.05 -10.85 -5.36
C LEU A 51 13.22 -9.69 -4.39
N LEU A 52 14.22 -9.80 -3.51
CA LEU A 52 14.76 -8.65 -2.78
C LEU A 52 16.07 -8.24 -3.47
N ILE A 53 16.09 -7.05 -4.03
CA ILE A 53 17.19 -6.59 -4.89
C ILE A 53 17.85 -5.37 -4.27
N ASP A 54 19.16 -5.43 -4.04
CA ASP A 54 19.92 -4.22 -3.80
C ASP A 54 20.07 -3.41 -5.10
N ASP A 55 19.84 -2.10 -4.99
CA ASP A 55 20.01 -1.17 -6.11
C ASP A 55 21.51 -1.01 -6.51
N HIS A 56 22.42 -1.20 -5.56
CA HIS A 56 23.86 -1.11 -5.76
C HIS A 56 24.49 -2.50 -5.69
N LEU A 57 24.58 -3.15 -6.83
CA LEU A 57 25.34 -4.38 -7.02
C LEU A 57 26.57 -4.02 -7.86
N ASP A 58 27.77 -4.27 -7.35
CA ASP A 58 29.03 -3.94 -8.02
C ASP A 58 29.19 -2.44 -8.42
N ASP A 59 30.36 -2.05 -8.86
CA ASP A 59 30.75 -0.69 -9.27
C ASP A 59 30.03 -0.14 -10.52
N PHE A 60 28.99 -0.80 -11.04
CA PHE A 60 28.24 -0.37 -12.22
C PHE A 60 26.95 0.36 -11.89
N GLN A 61 26.56 1.31 -12.75
CA GLN A 61 25.38 2.15 -12.56
C GLN A 61 24.08 1.33 -12.45
N SER A 62 23.57 1.16 -11.23
CA SER A 62 22.25 0.58 -10.90
C SER A 62 21.90 -0.76 -11.57
N PRO A 63 22.70 -1.83 -11.38
CA PRO A 63 22.40 -3.15 -11.96
C PRO A 63 21.11 -3.76 -11.39
N GLY A 64 20.71 -3.42 -10.16
CA GLY A 64 19.43 -3.80 -9.61
C GLY A 64 18.24 -3.31 -10.44
N MET A 65 18.30 -2.08 -10.94
CA MET A 65 17.28 -1.54 -11.84
C MET A 65 17.25 -2.21 -13.21
N GLN A 66 18.41 -2.63 -13.74
CA GLN A 66 18.49 -3.39 -14.99
C GLN A 66 17.80 -4.76 -14.86
N LEU A 67 17.91 -5.40 -13.68
CA LEU A 67 17.20 -6.64 -13.41
C LEU A 67 15.70 -6.44 -13.40
N VAL A 68 15.22 -5.34 -12.82
CA VAL A 68 13.80 -4.96 -12.87
C VAL A 68 13.31 -4.74 -14.29
N GLU A 69 14.10 -4.03 -15.12
CA GLU A 69 13.78 -3.82 -16.54
C GLU A 69 13.70 -5.14 -17.30
N TYR A 70 14.63 -6.06 -17.06
CA TYR A 70 14.60 -7.39 -17.65
C TYR A 70 13.32 -8.15 -17.24
N LEU A 71 12.99 -8.17 -15.96
CA LEU A 71 11.78 -8.83 -15.46
C LEU A 71 10.49 -8.25 -16.07
N ALA A 72 10.40 -6.94 -16.21
CA ALA A 72 9.24 -6.28 -16.80
C ALA A 72 8.96 -6.68 -18.27
N THR A 73 9.91 -7.33 -18.96
CA THR A 73 9.72 -7.85 -20.33
C THR A 73 9.20 -9.30 -20.37
N ARG A 74 9.01 -9.93 -19.21
CA ARG A 74 8.56 -11.32 -19.08
C ARG A 74 7.07 -11.40 -18.81
N ASP A 75 6.39 -12.42 -19.37
CA ASP A 75 4.97 -12.67 -19.13
C ASP A 75 4.68 -13.13 -17.69
N GLN A 76 5.62 -13.85 -17.09
CA GLN A 76 5.56 -14.29 -15.69
C GLN A 76 6.83 -13.81 -14.99
N HIS A 77 6.66 -12.95 -14.02
CA HIS A 77 7.79 -12.42 -13.25
C HIS A 77 7.46 -12.42 -11.75
N PRO A 78 8.49 -12.62 -10.91
CA PRO A 78 8.35 -12.52 -9.46
C PRO A 78 7.98 -11.09 -9.04
N GLY A 79 7.43 -10.97 -7.83
CA GLY A 79 7.35 -9.66 -7.18
C GLY A 79 8.75 -9.10 -6.92
N VAL A 80 8.88 -7.79 -6.85
CA VAL A 80 10.16 -7.12 -6.60
C VAL A 80 10.05 -6.13 -5.45
N ILE A 81 10.93 -6.25 -4.47
CA ILE A 81 11.17 -5.25 -3.43
C ILE A 81 12.61 -4.74 -3.61
N MET A 82 12.75 -3.43 -3.80
CA MET A 82 14.05 -2.78 -3.93
C MET A 82 14.57 -2.34 -2.57
N LEU A 83 15.81 -2.71 -2.26
CA LEU A 83 16.57 -2.24 -1.09
C LEU A 83 17.57 -1.19 -1.59
N THR A 84 17.42 0.08 -1.22
CA THR A 84 18.22 1.15 -1.83
C THR A 84 18.72 2.17 -0.81
N ALA A 85 19.92 2.67 -1.01
CA ALA A 85 20.43 3.86 -0.33
C ALA A 85 20.04 5.15 -1.08
N GLN A 86 19.56 5.04 -2.31
CA GLN A 86 19.19 6.19 -3.14
C GLN A 86 17.74 6.62 -2.90
N ASN A 87 17.56 7.92 -2.74
CA ASN A 87 16.25 8.56 -2.64
C ASN A 87 15.91 9.43 -3.86
N ALA A 88 16.62 9.23 -4.98
CA ALA A 88 16.39 9.97 -6.20
C ALA A 88 14.97 9.68 -6.75
N LYS A 89 14.12 10.71 -6.77
CA LYS A 89 12.72 10.60 -7.21
C LYS A 89 12.58 9.93 -8.58
N SER A 90 13.48 10.24 -9.52
CA SER A 90 13.46 9.68 -10.88
C SER A 90 13.68 8.16 -10.91
N ALA A 91 14.59 7.63 -10.09
CA ALA A 91 14.86 6.19 -9.99
C ALA A 91 13.67 5.45 -9.38
N ILE A 92 13.12 5.97 -8.28
CA ILE A 92 11.93 5.41 -7.63
C ILE A 92 10.74 5.42 -8.59
N GLN A 93 10.50 6.53 -9.28
CA GLN A 93 9.40 6.64 -10.24
C GLN A 93 9.53 5.66 -11.41
N LYS A 94 10.75 5.45 -11.92
CA LYS A 94 11.04 4.47 -12.96
C LYS A 94 10.69 3.05 -12.50
N GLY A 95 11.15 2.65 -11.33
CA GLY A 95 10.87 1.31 -10.81
C GLY A 95 9.39 1.06 -10.50
N LEU A 96 8.67 2.05 -9.96
CA LEU A 96 7.23 1.95 -9.77
C LEU A 96 6.49 1.74 -11.11
N ASN A 97 6.92 2.41 -12.17
CA ASN A 97 6.37 2.21 -13.52
C ASN A 97 6.69 0.82 -14.10
N LEU A 98 7.75 0.17 -13.63
CA LEU A 98 8.16 -1.17 -14.03
C LEU A 98 7.55 -2.28 -13.15
N GLY A 99 6.72 -1.92 -12.17
CA GLY A 99 6.04 -2.89 -11.32
C GLY A 99 6.78 -3.26 -10.03
N VAL A 100 7.76 -2.48 -9.59
CA VAL A 100 8.35 -2.64 -8.26
C VAL A 100 7.27 -2.44 -7.21
N GLN A 101 7.07 -3.43 -6.35
CA GLN A 101 6.00 -3.44 -5.35
C GLN A 101 6.31 -2.59 -4.13
N ASP A 102 7.59 -2.51 -3.73
CA ASP A 102 8.00 -1.68 -2.62
C ASP A 102 9.46 -1.23 -2.73
N TYR A 103 9.74 -0.08 -2.12
CA TYR A 103 11.08 0.47 -1.93
C TYR A 103 11.37 0.60 -0.44
N ILE A 104 12.48 0.02 -0.02
CA ILE A 104 12.97 0.10 1.35
C ILE A 104 14.29 0.86 1.37
N LEU A 105 14.27 2.04 1.99
CA LEU A 105 15.48 2.86 2.14
C LEU A 105 16.41 2.28 3.20
N LYS A 106 17.68 2.06 2.86
CA LYS A 106 18.74 1.69 3.80
C LYS A 106 19.21 2.93 4.60
N PRO A 107 19.44 2.81 5.93
CA PRO A 107 19.24 1.63 6.76
C PRO A 107 17.76 1.41 7.15
N PHE A 108 17.34 0.16 7.24
CA PHE A 108 15.98 -0.21 7.63
C PHE A 108 15.95 -1.20 8.79
N THR A 109 14.80 -1.30 9.44
CA THR A 109 14.57 -2.22 10.55
C THR A 109 13.87 -3.49 10.06
N PHE A 110 13.90 -4.56 10.90
CA PHE A 110 13.16 -5.80 10.64
C PHE A 110 11.68 -5.53 10.38
N GLU A 111 11.04 -4.70 11.20
CA GLU A 111 9.60 -4.39 11.11
C GLU A 111 9.22 -3.73 9.77
N ARG A 112 10.14 -2.94 9.19
CA ARG A 112 9.91 -2.34 7.86
C ARG A 112 9.90 -3.41 6.77
N LEU A 113 10.85 -4.34 6.78
CA LEU A 113 10.89 -5.45 5.82
C LEU A 113 9.73 -6.41 6.05
N GLU A 114 9.44 -6.78 7.31
CA GLU A 114 8.30 -7.62 7.68
C GLU A 114 6.98 -7.07 7.12
N SER A 115 6.73 -5.76 7.32
CA SER A 115 5.52 -5.11 6.79
C SER A 115 5.40 -5.23 5.27
N SER A 116 6.52 -5.16 4.54
CA SER A 116 6.57 -5.31 3.09
C SER A 116 6.27 -6.74 2.66
N LEU A 117 6.85 -7.72 3.33
CA LEU A 117 6.63 -9.15 3.08
C LEU A 117 5.18 -9.56 3.37
N LEU A 118 4.62 -9.10 4.50
CA LEU A 118 3.22 -9.39 4.86
C LEU A 118 2.24 -8.77 3.87
N ARG A 119 2.52 -7.58 3.35
CA ARG A 119 1.71 -6.97 2.30
C ARG A 119 1.77 -7.80 1.01
N PHE A 120 2.97 -8.18 0.55
CA PHE A 120 3.14 -9.08 -0.59
C PHE A 120 2.34 -10.38 -0.43
N LYS A 121 2.46 -11.01 0.73
CA LYS A 121 1.75 -12.25 1.06
C LYS A 121 0.23 -12.07 0.97
N LYS A 122 -0.30 -11.01 1.60
CA LYS A 122 -1.73 -10.69 1.56
C LYS A 122 -2.23 -10.50 0.13
N GLU A 123 -1.50 -9.73 -0.69
CA GLU A 123 -1.84 -9.49 -2.09
C GLU A 123 -1.88 -10.80 -2.90
N ARG A 124 -0.89 -11.69 -2.71
CA ARG A 124 -0.86 -13.00 -3.38
C ARG A 124 -1.95 -13.95 -2.91
N GLU A 125 -2.25 -13.97 -1.61
CA GLU A 125 -3.31 -14.80 -1.05
C GLU A 125 -4.69 -14.37 -1.56
N LEU A 126 -4.97 -13.07 -1.63
CA LEU A 126 -6.21 -12.54 -2.19
C LEU A 126 -6.41 -12.94 -3.66
N LEU A 127 -5.35 -12.85 -4.47
CA LEU A 127 -5.39 -13.23 -5.89
C LEU A 127 -5.55 -14.74 -6.11
N ASN A 128 -5.12 -15.58 -5.16
CA ASN A 128 -5.16 -17.03 -5.29
C ASN A 128 -6.43 -17.69 -4.70
N GLN A 129 -7.21 -16.99 -3.91
CA GLN A 129 -8.36 -17.56 -3.20
C GLN A 129 -9.65 -17.59 -4.01
N GLU A 130 -9.77 -16.76 -5.03
CA GLU A 130 -11.02 -16.57 -5.76
C GLU A 130 -10.82 -16.84 -7.28
N GLU A 131 -11.75 -17.59 -7.87
CA GLU A 131 -11.78 -17.80 -9.32
C GLU A 131 -12.27 -16.56 -10.08
N GLU A 132 -13.08 -15.72 -9.44
CA GLU A 132 -13.56 -14.43 -9.96
C GLU A 132 -13.19 -13.32 -9.00
N ILE A 133 -12.48 -12.31 -9.51
CA ILE A 133 -12.09 -11.12 -8.72
C ILE A 133 -13.21 -10.09 -8.83
N ASP A 134 -13.90 -9.85 -7.72
CA ASP A 134 -14.91 -8.80 -7.60
C ASP A 134 -14.28 -7.44 -7.20
N GLN A 135 -15.12 -6.41 -7.09
CA GLN A 135 -14.65 -5.07 -6.77
C GLN A 135 -14.11 -4.98 -5.34
N ASP A 136 -14.64 -5.76 -4.40
CA ASP A 136 -14.23 -5.73 -3.00
C ASP A 136 -12.80 -6.28 -2.84
N ILE A 137 -12.46 -7.34 -3.58
CA ILE A 137 -11.09 -7.89 -3.65
C ILE A 137 -10.13 -6.88 -4.28
N LEU A 138 -10.55 -6.22 -5.37
CA LEU A 138 -9.74 -5.16 -5.98
C LEU A 138 -9.51 -3.99 -5.03
N ASP A 139 -10.52 -3.57 -4.29
CA ASP A 139 -10.40 -2.49 -3.32
C ASP A 139 -9.44 -2.86 -2.18
N GLN A 140 -9.45 -4.12 -1.72
CA GLN A 140 -8.48 -4.63 -0.75
C GLN A 140 -7.05 -4.65 -1.31
N LEU A 141 -6.86 -5.11 -2.55
CA LEU A 141 -5.56 -5.15 -3.23
C LEU A 141 -4.94 -3.75 -3.37
N TYR A 142 -5.76 -2.78 -3.74
CA TYR A 142 -5.32 -1.38 -3.88
C TYR A 142 -5.27 -0.61 -2.56
N GLY A 143 -5.50 -1.32 -1.43
CA GLY A 143 -5.48 -0.70 -0.10
C GLY A 143 -6.66 0.25 0.13
N TYR A 144 -7.75 0.04 -0.59
CA TYR A 144 -9.01 0.68 -0.27
C TYR A 144 -9.57 -0.01 0.98
N PRO A 145 -9.95 0.72 2.03
CA PRO A 145 -10.47 0.11 3.25
C PRO A 145 -11.71 -0.74 2.98
N ASP A 146 -11.81 -1.90 3.61
CA ASP A 146 -12.86 -2.92 3.49
C ASP A 146 -14.29 -2.45 3.83
N ASP A 147 -14.53 -1.17 4.13
CA ASP A 147 -15.80 -0.65 4.66
C ASP A 147 -16.78 -0.14 3.60
N LEU A 148 -16.74 -0.65 2.37
CA LEU A 148 -17.74 -0.26 1.37
C LEU A 148 -18.87 -1.28 1.16
N GLY A 149 -18.89 -2.41 1.88
CA GLY A 149 -19.87 -3.44 1.59
C GLY A 149 -20.11 -4.55 2.60
N ALA A 150 -20.07 -4.31 3.89
CA ALA A 150 -20.49 -5.35 4.84
C ALA A 150 -21.33 -4.81 5.99
N ASP A 151 -22.63 -5.08 5.84
CA ASP A 151 -23.55 -5.55 6.88
C ASP A 151 -23.47 -4.91 8.28
N ASN A 152 -24.51 -4.17 8.53
CA ASN A 152 -25.07 -3.63 9.75
C ASN A 152 -25.27 -4.68 10.89
N ARG A 153 -24.23 -5.40 11.34
CA ARG A 153 -24.33 -6.43 12.39
C ARG A 153 -23.31 -6.38 13.51
N LEU A 154 -22.66 -5.28 13.81
CA LEU A 154 -21.83 -5.17 15.03
C LEU A 154 -21.91 -3.78 15.66
N ALA A 155 -23.11 -3.27 15.86
CA ALA A 155 -23.34 -2.05 16.66
C ALA A 155 -23.69 -2.36 18.12
N GLU A 156 -23.19 -3.46 18.69
CA GLU A 156 -23.37 -3.77 20.11
C GLU A 156 -22.09 -4.38 20.68
N SER A 157 -21.10 -3.57 20.97
CA SER A 157 -20.13 -3.74 22.06
C SER A 157 -18.85 -2.94 21.81
N ALA A 158 -18.86 -1.66 22.06
CA ALA A 158 -17.66 -0.90 22.41
C ALA A 158 -18.02 0.33 23.25
N ASN A 159 -18.39 0.07 24.49
CA ASN A 159 -18.06 0.98 25.57
C ASN A 159 -16.60 0.72 25.90
N MET A 160 -15.65 1.58 25.49
CA MET A 160 -14.46 1.84 26.27
C MET A 160 -13.63 3.01 25.70
N GLU A 161 -13.57 4.02 26.53
CA GLU A 161 -12.46 4.97 26.77
C GLU A 161 -11.89 5.81 25.61
N MET A 162 -12.28 7.08 25.68
CA MET A 162 -11.63 8.23 25.04
C MET A 162 -10.14 8.30 25.47
N SER A 163 -9.24 8.22 24.52
CA SER A 163 -7.94 8.86 24.63
C SER A 163 -7.63 9.60 23.33
N ASP A 164 -7.52 10.91 23.45
CA ASP A 164 -7.14 11.87 22.42
C ASP A 164 -5.76 11.55 21.86
N SER A 165 -5.71 11.02 20.63
CA SER A 165 -4.56 11.20 19.75
C SER A 165 -5.00 11.05 18.28
N ILE A 166 -4.84 12.12 17.52
CA ILE A 166 -5.02 12.12 16.06
C ILE A 166 -4.14 11.01 15.47
N GLU A 167 -4.72 10.13 14.66
CA GLU A 167 -3.97 9.03 14.01
C GLU A 167 -2.74 9.56 13.24
N LYS A 168 -1.60 8.84 13.33
CA LYS A 168 -0.35 9.22 12.65
C LYS A 168 -0.58 9.57 11.17
N GLY A 169 -0.24 10.81 10.81
CA GLY A 169 -0.32 11.32 9.43
C GLY A 169 -1.56 12.15 9.09
N LEU A 170 -2.40 12.47 10.06
CA LEU A 170 -3.41 13.53 9.97
C LEU A 170 -2.89 14.78 10.66
N THR A 171 -3.19 15.96 10.12
CA THR A 171 -2.85 17.26 10.71
C THR A 171 -4.10 18.05 11.02
N PHE A 172 -4.07 18.77 12.12
CA PHE A 172 -5.20 19.60 12.56
C PHE A 172 -5.59 20.64 11.51
N SER A 173 -4.61 21.32 10.91
CA SER A 173 -4.86 22.34 9.89
C SER A 173 -5.56 21.80 8.64
N THR A 174 -5.23 20.59 8.20
CA THR A 174 -5.91 19.95 7.07
C THR A 174 -7.31 19.51 7.45
N MET A 175 -7.52 19.06 8.69
CA MET A 175 -8.84 18.70 9.20
C MET A 175 -9.78 19.92 9.22
N GLU A 176 -9.30 21.08 9.67
CA GLU A 176 -10.08 22.33 9.65
C GLU A 176 -10.53 22.71 8.23
N VAL A 177 -9.64 22.59 7.24
CA VAL A 177 -9.97 22.89 5.82
C VAL A 177 -11.06 21.95 5.31
N ILE A 178 -10.98 20.67 5.65
CA ILE A 178 -11.97 19.67 5.23
C ILE A 178 -13.29 19.88 5.96
N ALA A 179 -13.26 20.12 7.27
CA ALA A 179 -14.47 20.40 8.07
C ALA A 179 -15.20 21.64 7.54
N ALA A 180 -14.49 22.75 7.31
CA ALA A 180 -15.04 23.96 6.71
C ALA A 180 -15.62 23.72 5.30
N SER A 181 -14.97 22.85 4.52
CA SER A 181 -15.46 22.49 3.18
C SER A 181 -16.74 21.67 3.24
N ILE A 182 -16.90 20.81 4.24
CA ILE A 182 -18.13 20.02 4.48
C ILE A 182 -19.24 20.94 4.99
N GLU A 183 -18.99 21.75 6.02
CA GLU A 183 -20.00 22.66 6.63
C GLU A 183 -20.52 23.69 5.64
N SER A 184 -19.70 24.09 4.67
CA SER A 184 -20.07 25.06 3.62
C SER A 184 -20.87 24.43 2.46
N GLN A 185 -21.24 23.15 2.52
CA GLN A 185 -22.12 22.51 1.54
C GLN A 185 -23.59 22.87 1.84
N ASP A 186 -24.29 23.37 0.81
CA ASP A 186 -25.74 23.64 0.89
C ASP A 186 -26.60 22.37 0.69
N CYS A 187 -25.96 21.19 0.67
CA CYS A 187 -26.61 19.91 0.41
C CYS A 187 -26.53 18.99 1.62
N GLU A 188 -27.58 18.18 1.85
CA GLU A 188 -27.62 17.18 2.94
C GLU A 188 -26.54 16.10 2.80
N SER A 189 -26.01 15.91 1.60
CA SER A 189 -24.97 14.92 1.32
C SER A 189 -23.99 15.40 0.26
N PHE A 190 -22.77 14.87 0.28
CA PHE A 190 -21.69 15.25 -0.62
C PHE A 190 -20.87 14.03 -1.08
N THR A 191 -20.06 14.25 -2.09
CA THR A 191 -19.09 13.26 -2.60
C THR A 191 -17.65 13.72 -2.40
N ILE A 192 -16.70 12.80 -2.40
CA ILE A 192 -15.26 13.15 -2.29
C ILE A 192 -14.83 14.14 -3.37
N PRO A 193 -15.18 13.99 -4.67
CA PRO A 193 -14.84 14.97 -5.69
C PRO A 193 -15.32 16.40 -5.38
N GLN A 194 -16.51 16.57 -4.80
CA GLN A 194 -17.03 17.89 -4.42
C GLN A 194 -16.18 18.54 -3.33
N ILE A 195 -15.79 17.78 -2.30
CA ILE A 195 -14.90 18.28 -1.24
C ILE A 195 -13.49 18.53 -1.78
N THR A 196 -12.98 17.68 -2.67
CA THR A 196 -11.69 17.88 -3.34
C THR A 196 -11.64 19.22 -4.09
N GLN A 197 -12.67 19.49 -4.88
CA GLN A 197 -12.77 20.74 -5.63
C GLN A 197 -12.85 21.97 -4.70
N LYS A 198 -13.57 21.86 -3.59
CA LYS A 198 -13.81 22.97 -2.68
C LYS A 198 -12.65 23.26 -1.75
N SER A 199 -12.00 22.21 -1.24
CA SER A 199 -10.84 22.32 -0.34
C SER A 199 -9.53 22.61 -1.06
N GLN A 200 -9.47 22.42 -2.39
CA GLN A 200 -8.26 22.46 -3.21
C GLN A 200 -7.15 21.50 -2.76
N LEU A 201 -7.51 20.50 -1.95
CA LEU A 201 -6.61 19.42 -1.51
C LEU A 201 -6.59 18.29 -2.54
N SER A 202 -5.56 17.43 -2.48
CA SER A 202 -5.52 16.25 -3.33
C SER A 202 -6.67 15.29 -2.99
N HIS A 203 -7.19 14.57 -4.00
CA HIS A 203 -8.23 13.55 -3.83
C HIS A 203 -7.85 12.51 -2.75
N VAL A 204 -6.58 12.10 -2.72
CA VAL A 204 -6.04 11.18 -1.73
C VAL A 204 -6.11 11.76 -0.31
N THR A 205 -5.74 13.03 -0.15
CA THR A 205 -5.82 13.73 1.13
C THR A 205 -7.26 13.79 1.62
N VAL A 206 -8.19 14.30 0.80
CA VAL A 206 -9.61 14.43 1.16
C VAL A 206 -10.18 13.08 1.57
N ARG A 207 -9.93 12.02 0.77
CA ARG A 207 -10.41 10.66 1.05
C ARG A 207 -9.96 10.16 2.42
N LYS A 208 -8.69 10.35 2.77
CA LYS A 208 -8.12 9.92 4.05
C LYS A 208 -8.84 10.55 5.25
N TYR A 209 -9.12 11.85 5.17
CA TYR A 209 -9.80 12.58 6.24
C TYR A 209 -11.30 12.26 6.31
N ILE A 210 -11.98 12.13 5.17
CA ILE A 210 -13.38 11.69 5.12
C ILE A 210 -13.52 10.31 5.74
N HIS A 211 -12.61 9.38 5.42
CA HIS A 211 -12.60 8.05 6.03
C HIS A 211 -12.41 8.10 7.55
N TYR A 212 -11.47 8.91 8.04
CA TYR A 212 -11.31 9.13 9.48
C TYR A 212 -12.58 9.63 10.15
N LEU A 213 -13.29 10.59 9.52
CA LEU A 213 -14.54 11.13 10.04
C LEU A 213 -15.68 10.10 10.03
N VAL A 214 -15.72 9.21 9.04
CA VAL A 214 -16.66 8.08 9.00
C VAL A 214 -16.35 7.09 10.14
N LYS A 215 -15.08 6.69 10.30
CA LYS A 215 -14.62 5.79 11.37
C LYS A 215 -14.93 6.32 12.77
N LYS A 216 -14.86 7.65 12.95
CA LYS A 216 -15.22 8.32 14.21
C LYS A 216 -16.72 8.59 14.36
N GLY A 217 -17.55 8.22 13.37
CA GLY A 217 -19.02 8.36 13.43
C GLY A 217 -19.54 9.77 13.14
N TYR A 218 -18.69 10.71 12.72
CA TYR A 218 -19.12 12.07 12.34
C TYR A 218 -19.85 12.09 11.00
N LEU A 219 -19.50 11.17 10.10
CA LEU A 219 -20.10 11.00 8.79
C LEU A 219 -20.66 9.59 8.64
N LYS A 220 -21.76 9.45 7.89
CA LYS A 220 -22.25 8.15 7.38
C LYS A 220 -22.18 8.11 5.87
N THR A 221 -22.05 6.91 5.33
CA THR A 221 -22.00 6.64 3.88
C THR A 221 -23.31 6.04 3.41
N PHE A 222 -23.68 6.33 2.16
CA PHE A 222 -24.74 5.63 1.45
C PHE A 222 -24.50 5.66 -0.05
N GLN A 223 -25.02 4.65 -0.75
CA GLN A 223 -24.92 4.57 -2.19
C GLN A 223 -26.10 5.28 -2.84
N TYR A 224 -25.81 6.16 -3.78
CA TYR A 224 -26.81 6.79 -4.62
C TYR A 224 -26.84 6.16 -6.00
N TYR A 225 -27.98 5.59 -6.37
CA TYR A 225 -28.19 5.00 -7.70
C TYR A 225 -28.83 6.05 -8.60
N GLY A 226 -28.06 6.62 -9.54
CA GLY A 226 -28.56 7.49 -10.59
C GLY A 226 -29.35 6.70 -11.63
N THR A 227 -30.05 7.42 -12.51
CA THR A 227 -30.86 6.81 -13.61
C THR A 227 -30.04 6.06 -14.67
N THR A 228 -28.76 6.33 -14.77
CA THR A 228 -27.79 5.66 -15.68
C THR A 228 -26.39 5.80 -15.09
N GLY A 229 -25.65 4.67 -14.93
CA GLY A 229 -24.26 4.67 -14.48
C GLY A 229 -24.01 3.85 -13.19
N ARG A 230 -22.75 3.79 -12.77
CA ARG A 230 -22.35 3.15 -11.52
C ARG A 230 -22.92 3.91 -10.31
N PRO A 231 -23.27 3.23 -9.21
CA PRO A 231 -23.66 3.88 -7.97
C PRO A 231 -22.53 4.79 -7.46
N THR A 232 -22.90 5.97 -6.99
CA THR A 232 -21.96 6.96 -6.44
C THR A 232 -22.07 6.95 -4.92
N ILE A 233 -20.92 6.94 -4.23
CA ILE A 233 -20.90 7.00 -2.77
C ILE A 233 -21.10 8.45 -2.35
N HIS A 234 -22.10 8.67 -1.50
CA HIS A 234 -22.40 9.92 -0.85
C HIS A 234 -22.11 9.83 0.65
N TYR A 235 -21.71 10.95 1.22
CA TYR A 235 -21.41 11.12 2.63
C TYR A 235 -22.39 12.13 3.22
N GLN A 236 -22.90 11.85 4.41
CA GLN A 236 -23.80 12.75 5.14
C GLN A 236 -23.29 12.97 6.55
N GLN A 237 -23.29 14.21 7.00
CA GLN A 237 -22.91 14.57 8.35
C GLN A 237 -23.97 14.09 9.35
N VAL A 238 -23.52 13.39 10.41
CA VAL A 238 -24.37 12.85 11.48
C VAL A 238 -24.26 13.70 12.74
N HIS A 239 -23.04 14.13 13.05
CA HIS A 239 -22.75 14.98 14.21
C HIS A 239 -21.99 16.23 13.77
N PRO A 240 -22.15 17.38 14.48
CA PRO A 240 -21.31 18.55 14.24
C PRO A 240 -19.83 18.17 14.33
N LEU A 241 -19.04 18.66 13.38
CA LEU A 241 -17.60 18.44 13.40
C LEU A 241 -16.99 19.29 14.52
N ASP A 242 -16.46 18.63 15.54
CA ASP A 242 -15.79 19.33 16.63
C ASP A 242 -14.47 19.90 16.12
N ARG A 243 -14.29 21.22 16.24
CA ARG A 243 -13.09 21.94 15.81
C ARG A 243 -11.89 21.71 16.73
N SER A 244 -12.08 20.94 17.80
CA SER A 244 -11.04 20.59 18.78
C SER A 244 -10.44 19.19 18.60
N LEU A 245 -10.74 18.50 17.46
CA LEU A 245 -10.27 17.16 17.12
C LEU A 245 -8.83 17.17 16.58
#